data_cdf3cf0a56422d2b4305a01ec10f3f9f
#
_entry.id   cdf3cf0a56422d2b4305a01ec10f3f9f
#
_cell.length_a   1.000
_cell.length_b   1.000
_cell.length_c   1.000
_cell.angle_alpha   90.00
_cell.angle_beta   90.00
_cell.angle_gamma   90.00
#
_symmetry.space_group_name_H-M   'P 1'
#
loop_
_entity.id
_entity.type
_entity.pdbx_description
1 polymer ?
#
loop_
_entity_poly.entity_id
_entity_poly.type
_entity_poly.pdbx_seq_one_letter_code
_entity_poly.pdbx_strand_id
1 'polypeptide(L)'
;MKKKLLTVALATTITLAMSMTALAGQWTNDSIGWHYDKTGYGNFAANEWLWIDGNGDGIAECYCFDGTSFMYANTTTPDGYTVNENGAWVVNGVVQTQQVGQTTEPEQNNVQAVNLLDMTPVSKDEYKVIDNGRTNQGTLWSKSAELINWVGTESHVQFYTAKQYSNLTMTVAPRTNFTSNADYRIEIYGDNDSLLYTSESIVGSTSPFEISVDITGNEYVKIVLAENKIGVGGGILIKDAQFK
;
A
#
# COMPACT_ATOMS: atom_id res chain seq x y z
N MET A 1 25.00 43.90 48.67
CA MET A 1 24.08 43.31 47.69
C MET A 1 24.86 42.34 46.82
N LYS A 2 24.71 41.01 47.00
CA LYS A 2 25.40 39.95 46.23
C LYS A 2 24.53 39.58 45.06
N LYS A 3 24.93 39.85 43.83
CA LYS A 3 24.28 39.42 42.60
C LYS A 3 24.62 37.95 42.37
N LYS A 4 23.59 37.08 42.36
CA LYS A 4 23.70 35.68 41.94
C LYS A 4 23.63 35.62 40.45
N LEU A 5 24.71 35.16 39.79
CA LEU A 5 24.68 34.78 38.37
C LEU A 5 23.99 33.40 38.28
N LEU A 6 22.95 33.37 37.48
CA LEU A 6 22.23 32.13 37.13
C LEU A 6 22.88 31.59 35.83
N THR A 7 23.64 30.51 35.95
CA THR A 7 24.24 29.85 34.80
C THR A 7 23.18 28.90 34.20
N VAL A 8 22.68 29.23 33.01
CA VAL A 8 21.81 28.33 32.24
C VAL A 8 22.72 27.39 31.45
N ALA A 9 22.71 26.12 31.83
CA ALA A 9 23.37 25.06 31.08
C ALA A 9 22.47 24.66 29.89
N LEU A 10 22.90 25.03 28.67
CA LEU A 10 22.27 24.63 27.43
C LEU A 10 22.72 23.19 27.12
N ALA A 11 21.85 22.21 27.35
CA ALA A 11 22.06 20.82 26.95
C ALA A 11 21.80 20.70 25.45
N THR A 12 22.85 20.72 24.64
CA THR A 12 22.80 20.36 23.22
C THR A 12 22.66 18.85 23.10
N THR A 13 21.46 18.38 22.80
CA THR A 13 21.25 17.00 22.35
C THR A 13 21.76 16.87 20.92
N ILE A 14 22.90 16.20 20.76
CA ILE A 14 23.42 15.77 19.45
C ILE A 14 22.57 14.58 19.02
N THR A 15 21.58 14.82 18.17
CA THR A 15 20.92 13.76 17.40
C THR A 15 21.91 13.27 16.36
N LEU A 16 22.50 12.07 16.59
CA LEU A 16 23.19 11.32 15.55
C LEU A 16 22.12 10.92 14.52
N ALA A 17 22.01 11.69 13.45
CA ALA A 17 21.36 11.23 12.24
C ALA A 17 22.25 10.11 11.68
N MET A 18 21.85 8.85 11.89
CA MET A 18 22.38 7.74 11.11
C MET A 18 21.90 7.95 9.68
N SER A 19 22.75 8.50 8.84
CA SER A 19 22.57 8.46 7.40
C SER A 19 22.64 6.98 7.00
N MET A 20 21.50 6.35 6.77
CA MET A 20 21.45 5.13 5.99
C MET A 20 21.94 5.52 4.60
N THR A 21 23.14 5.13 4.25
CA THR A 21 23.60 5.13 2.88
C THR A 21 22.66 4.16 2.14
N ALA A 22 21.74 4.71 1.36
CA ALA A 22 21.08 3.92 0.33
C ALA A 22 22.22 3.37 -0.52
N LEU A 23 22.40 2.04 -0.52
CA LEU A 23 23.29 1.38 -1.48
C LEU A 23 22.64 1.62 -2.84
N ALA A 24 23.16 2.62 -3.55
CA ALA A 24 22.83 2.82 -4.95
C ALA A 24 23.25 1.55 -5.70
N GLY A 25 22.35 0.98 -6.49
CA GLY A 25 22.69 -0.16 -7.32
C GLY A 25 23.83 0.18 -8.29
N GLN A 26 24.43 -0.83 -8.90
CA GLN A 26 25.61 -0.68 -9.76
C GLN A 26 25.30 -1.13 -11.19
N TRP A 27 25.68 -0.27 -12.14
CA TRP A 27 25.71 -0.63 -13.54
C TRP A 27 26.96 -1.46 -13.84
N THR A 28 26.78 -2.56 -14.55
CA THR A 28 27.85 -3.41 -15.08
C THR A 28 27.63 -3.65 -16.55
N ASN A 29 28.71 -3.72 -17.31
CA ASN A 29 28.67 -4.00 -18.74
C ASN A 29 29.60 -5.17 -19.04
N ASP A 30 29.14 -6.10 -19.84
CA ASP A 30 29.95 -7.19 -20.38
C ASP A 30 29.95 -7.18 -21.92
N SER A 31 30.42 -8.26 -22.55
CA SER A 31 30.50 -8.37 -24.02
C SER A 31 29.13 -8.47 -24.72
N ILE A 32 28.04 -8.65 -23.94
CA ILE A 32 26.67 -8.84 -24.47
C ILE A 32 25.86 -7.56 -24.26
N GLY A 33 25.96 -6.90 -23.08
CA GLY A 33 25.17 -5.72 -22.78
C GLY A 33 25.29 -5.21 -21.35
N TRP A 34 24.39 -4.33 -21.00
CA TRP A 34 24.33 -3.70 -19.68
C TRP A 34 23.41 -4.45 -18.72
N HIS A 35 23.85 -4.55 -17.48
CA HIS A 35 23.09 -5.06 -16.34
C HIS A 35 23.03 -4.03 -15.23
N TYR A 36 22.03 -4.12 -14.37
CA TYR A 36 21.93 -3.32 -13.18
C TYR A 36 21.77 -4.20 -11.93
N ASP A 37 22.80 -4.21 -11.07
CA ASP A 37 22.74 -4.87 -9.76
C ASP A 37 22.08 -3.94 -8.75
N LYS A 38 20.88 -4.25 -8.34
CA LYS A 38 20.03 -3.42 -7.44
C LYS A 38 20.63 -3.23 -6.05
N THR A 39 21.52 -4.12 -5.64
CA THR A 39 22.05 -4.17 -4.26
C THR A 39 23.57 -4.10 -4.18
N GLY A 40 24.29 -4.26 -5.29
CA GLY A 40 25.73 -4.42 -5.33
C GLY A 40 26.23 -5.80 -4.89
N TYR A 41 25.34 -6.77 -4.71
CA TYR A 41 25.64 -8.13 -4.26
C TYR A 41 25.09 -9.22 -5.21
N GLY A 42 24.88 -8.89 -6.48
CA GLY A 42 24.44 -9.84 -7.49
C GLY A 42 22.91 -9.99 -7.61
N ASN A 43 22.14 -9.04 -7.10
CA ASN A 43 20.69 -8.99 -7.32
C ASN A 43 20.36 -8.15 -8.56
N PHE A 44 20.49 -8.75 -9.73
CA PHE A 44 20.29 -8.07 -10.99
C PHE A 44 18.80 -7.84 -11.31
N ALA A 45 18.53 -6.70 -11.94
CA ALA A 45 17.22 -6.39 -12.49
C ALA A 45 16.87 -7.38 -13.63
N ALA A 46 15.66 -7.97 -13.62
CA ALA A 46 15.21 -8.90 -14.63
C ALA A 46 13.69 -8.86 -14.81
N ASN A 47 13.20 -8.86 -16.06
CA ASN A 47 11.78 -8.76 -16.40
C ASN A 47 11.06 -7.57 -15.74
N GLU A 48 11.73 -6.44 -15.63
CA GLU A 48 11.19 -5.28 -14.92
C GLU A 48 11.65 -3.96 -15.54
N TRP A 49 10.88 -2.90 -15.26
CA TRP A 49 11.27 -1.52 -15.52
C TRP A 49 11.76 -0.89 -14.22
N LEU A 50 12.85 -0.13 -14.28
CA LEU A 50 13.40 0.58 -13.11
C LEU A 50 13.73 2.03 -13.47
N TRP A 51 13.41 2.94 -12.54
CA TRP A 51 13.90 4.30 -12.53
C TRP A 51 15.26 4.32 -11.83
N ILE A 52 16.29 4.74 -12.56
CA ILE A 52 17.68 4.69 -12.08
C ILE A 52 18.33 6.05 -12.35
N ASP A 53 18.77 6.73 -11.29
CA ASP A 53 19.67 7.88 -11.36
C ASP A 53 21.11 7.33 -11.47
N GLY A 54 21.55 7.09 -12.70
CA GLY A 54 22.83 6.46 -12.98
C GLY A 54 24.02 7.41 -12.85
N ASN A 55 23.78 8.71 -12.89
CA ASN A 55 24.83 9.75 -12.87
C ASN A 55 24.84 10.56 -11.56
N GLY A 56 23.87 10.36 -10.66
CA GLY A 56 23.78 11.02 -9.37
C GLY A 56 23.37 12.49 -9.44
N ASP A 57 22.69 12.92 -10.52
CA ASP A 57 22.26 14.31 -10.70
C ASP A 57 20.89 14.62 -10.07
N GLY A 58 20.26 13.62 -9.46
CA GLY A 58 18.94 13.72 -8.87
C GLY A 58 17.79 13.52 -9.86
N ILE A 59 18.10 13.06 -11.08
CA ILE A 59 17.11 12.77 -12.13
C ILE A 59 17.32 11.31 -12.58
N ALA A 60 16.30 10.47 -12.41
CA ALA A 60 16.33 9.09 -12.86
C ALA A 60 15.72 8.97 -14.26
N GLU A 61 16.34 8.18 -15.13
CA GLU A 61 15.77 7.65 -16.36
C GLU A 61 15.17 6.27 -16.11
N CYS A 62 14.24 5.86 -16.99
CA CYS A 62 13.58 4.57 -16.89
C CYS A 62 14.18 3.56 -17.88
N TYR A 63 14.56 2.39 -17.37
CA TYR A 63 15.22 1.32 -18.14
C TYR A 63 14.44 0.01 -18.00
N CYS A 64 14.40 -0.78 -19.08
CA CYS A 64 13.77 -2.10 -19.11
C CYS A 64 14.82 -3.20 -19.17
N PHE A 65 14.60 -4.27 -18.40
CA PHE A 65 15.50 -5.44 -18.37
C PHE A 65 14.77 -6.70 -18.82
N ASP A 66 15.45 -7.53 -19.59
CA ASP A 66 14.90 -8.81 -20.03
C ASP A 66 15.00 -9.91 -18.95
N GLY A 67 14.49 -11.11 -19.27
CA GLY A 67 14.51 -12.26 -18.36
C GLY A 67 15.90 -12.80 -18.04
N THR A 68 16.92 -12.37 -18.75
CA THR A 68 18.33 -12.72 -18.54
C THR A 68 19.14 -11.58 -17.93
N SER A 69 18.44 -10.53 -17.48
CA SER A 69 18.95 -9.33 -16.81
C SER A 69 19.70 -8.35 -17.72
N PHE A 70 19.56 -8.45 -19.05
CA PHE A 70 20.12 -7.46 -19.95
C PHE A 70 19.16 -6.30 -20.18
N MET A 71 19.72 -5.08 -20.19
CA MET A 71 18.99 -3.87 -20.51
C MET A 71 18.64 -3.83 -22.00
N TYR A 72 17.38 -3.57 -22.34
CA TYR A 72 16.99 -3.25 -23.71
C TYR A 72 17.57 -1.91 -24.14
N ALA A 73 18.15 -1.83 -25.35
CA ALA A 73 18.68 -0.61 -25.94
C ALA A 73 18.38 -0.54 -27.43
N ASN A 74 18.08 0.66 -27.94
CA ASN A 74 17.78 0.96 -29.34
C ASN A 74 16.74 0.02 -29.96
N THR A 75 15.66 -0.25 -29.24
CA THR A 75 14.63 -1.21 -29.66
C THR A 75 13.26 -0.86 -29.10
N THR A 76 12.26 -1.65 -29.50
CA THR A 76 10.95 -1.67 -28.83
C THR A 76 10.91 -2.87 -27.90
N THR A 77 10.53 -2.65 -26.65
CA THR A 77 10.39 -3.68 -25.62
C THR A 77 9.18 -4.59 -25.89
N PRO A 78 9.10 -5.79 -25.32
CA PRO A 78 7.98 -6.72 -25.54
C PRO A 78 6.59 -6.15 -25.20
N ASP A 79 6.51 -5.21 -24.26
CA ASP A 79 5.31 -4.49 -23.86
C ASP A 79 5.01 -3.23 -24.71
N GLY A 80 5.81 -2.98 -25.76
CA GLY A 80 5.52 -1.99 -26.81
C GLY A 80 6.11 -0.60 -26.59
N TYR A 81 6.97 -0.40 -25.60
CA TYR A 81 7.64 0.87 -25.36
C TYR A 81 8.96 0.98 -26.13
N THR A 82 9.31 2.20 -26.55
CA THR A 82 10.58 2.45 -27.27
C THR A 82 11.65 2.89 -26.27
N VAL A 83 12.85 2.28 -26.36
CA VAL A 83 14.06 2.69 -25.66
C VAL A 83 15.11 3.18 -26.65
N ASN A 84 15.85 4.23 -26.27
CA ASN A 84 16.90 4.80 -27.11
C ASN A 84 18.21 3.98 -27.07
N GLU A 85 19.25 4.47 -27.72
CA GLU A 85 20.57 3.81 -27.78
C GLU A 85 21.22 3.63 -26.39
N ASN A 86 20.89 4.48 -25.43
CA ASN A 86 21.35 4.40 -24.04
C ASN A 86 20.43 3.56 -23.15
N GLY A 87 19.39 2.94 -23.70
CA GLY A 87 18.42 2.11 -22.98
C GLY A 87 17.32 2.88 -22.29
N ALA A 88 17.36 4.20 -22.30
CA ALA A 88 16.34 5.02 -21.63
C ALA A 88 15.01 5.03 -22.40
N TRP A 89 13.91 4.90 -21.67
CA TRP A 89 12.56 5.00 -22.23
C TRP A 89 12.30 6.35 -22.87
N VAL A 90 11.74 6.35 -24.07
CA VAL A 90 11.42 7.56 -24.83
C VAL A 90 9.95 7.57 -25.28
N VAL A 91 9.34 8.75 -25.23
CA VAL A 91 8.03 9.03 -25.81
C VAL A 91 8.19 10.17 -26.80
N ASN A 92 7.84 9.96 -28.06
CA ASN A 92 8.01 10.92 -29.15
C ASN A 92 9.46 11.47 -29.27
N GLY A 93 10.45 10.61 -29.00
CA GLY A 93 11.87 10.97 -29.05
C GLY A 93 12.38 11.72 -27.80
N VAL A 94 11.55 11.94 -26.79
CA VAL A 94 11.93 12.58 -25.52
C VAL A 94 12.15 11.53 -24.45
N VAL A 95 13.31 11.55 -23.79
CA VAL A 95 13.63 10.67 -22.66
C VAL A 95 12.68 10.97 -21.52
N GLN A 96 12.10 9.93 -20.95
CA GLN A 96 11.24 10.05 -19.76
C GLN A 96 12.13 10.05 -18.52
N THR A 97 11.90 11.02 -17.63
CA THR A 97 12.73 11.22 -16.44
C THR A 97 11.87 11.45 -15.19
N GLN A 98 12.43 11.11 -14.04
CA GLN A 98 11.83 11.34 -12.72
C GLN A 98 12.88 11.93 -11.76
N GLN A 99 12.53 12.93 -10.94
CA GLN A 99 13.47 13.46 -9.94
C GLN A 99 13.72 12.44 -8.81
N VAL A 100 15.02 12.19 -8.49
CA VAL A 100 15.45 11.34 -7.37
C VAL A 100 16.05 12.26 -6.31
N GLY A 101 15.55 12.19 -5.08
CA GLY A 101 16.16 12.96 -3.97
C GLY A 101 15.30 14.02 -3.34
N GLN A 102 14.09 14.25 -3.79
CA GLN A 102 13.05 14.44 -2.80
C GLN A 102 12.67 13.04 -2.32
N THR A 103 12.77 12.77 -1.02
CA THR A 103 11.86 11.89 -0.34
C THR A 103 10.46 12.54 -0.44
N THR A 104 9.99 12.66 -1.63
CA THR A 104 8.61 12.42 -1.92
C THR A 104 8.55 10.88 -1.83
N GLU A 105 8.02 10.36 -0.77
CA GLU A 105 7.05 9.28 -0.82
C GLU A 105 6.59 9.18 -2.27
N PRO A 106 6.72 7.97 -2.96
CA PRO A 106 6.48 7.87 -4.41
C PRO A 106 5.34 8.81 -4.72
N GLU A 107 5.50 9.70 -5.72
CA GLU A 107 4.39 10.56 -6.09
C GLU A 107 3.20 9.62 -6.17
N GLN A 108 2.50 9.50 -5.07
CA GLN A 108 1.09 9.25 -5.12
C GLN A 108 0.67 10.17 -6.25
N ASN A 109 0.42 9.62 -7.44
CA ASN A 109 -0.58 10.26 -8.30
C ASN A 109 -1.48 10.90 -7.30
N ASN A 110 -1.62 12.22 -7.27
CA ASN A 110 -2.44 12.92 -6.30
C ASN A 110 -3.88 12.42 -6.46
N VAL A 111 -4.04 11.12 -6.27
CA VAL A 111 -5.27 10.40 -6.14
C VAL A 111 -5.68 10.79 -4.74
N GLN A 112 -6.43 11.88 -4.71
CA GLN A 112 -7.05 12.35 -3.49
C GLN A 112 -7.62 11.12 -2.78
N ALA A 113 -7.20 10.90 -1.53
CA ALA A 113 -7.66 9.77 -0.75
C ALA A 113 -9.19 9.67 -0.86
N VAL A 114 -9.67 8.55 -1.34
CA VAL A 114 -11.10 8.33 -1.56
C VAL A 114 -11.66 7.55 -0.39
N ASN A 115 -12.68 8.12 0.23
CA ASN A 115 -13.40 7.43 1.28
C ASN A 115 -14.18 6.27 0.66
N LEU A 116 -13.86 5.05 1.07
CA LEU A 116 -14.52 3.82 0.62
C LEU A 116 -16.04 3.84 0.85
N LEU A 117 -16.51 4.53 1.90
CA LEU A 117 -17.93 4.65 2.22
C LEU A 117 -18.71 5.52 1.21
N ASP A 118 -18.00 6.27 0.37
CA ASP A 118 -18.58 7.10 -0.70
C ASP A 118 -18.50 6.44 -2.08
N MET A 119 -17.81 5.30 -2.18
CA MET A 119 -17.68 4.54 -3.43
C MET A 119 -18.85 3.60 -3.65
N THR A 120 -19.16 3.36 -4.92
CA THR A 120 -20.12 2.31 -5.30
C THR A 120 -19.35 0.99 -5.45
N PRO A 121 -19.67 -0.04 -4.66
CA PRO A 121 -19.04 -1.34 -4.81
C PRO A 121 -19.46 -2.03 -6.13
N VAL A 122 -18.55 -2.78 -6.74
CA VAL A 122 -18.83 -3.59 -7.94
C VAL A 122 -19.47 -4.93 -7.59
N SER A 123 -19.22 -5.42 -6.38
CA SER A 123 -19.88 -6.61 -5.80
C SER A 123 -20.02 -6.43 -4.30
N LYS A 124 -21.10 -6.96 -3.74
CA LYS A 124 -21.30 -6.99 -2.28
C LYS A 124 -22.34 -8.04 -1.90
N ASP A 125 -22.16 -8.59 -0.70
CA ASP A 125 -23.16 -9.35 0.02
C ASP A 125 -23.15 -8.94 1.49
N GLU A 126 -24.31 -8.71 2.09
CA GLU A 126 -24.48 -8.27 3.49
C GLU A 126 -23.64 -7.04 3.89
N TYR A 127 -23.35 -6.16 2.93
CA TYR A 127 -22.65 -4.88 3.11
C TYR A 127 -23.61 -3.71 3.01
N LYS A 128 -23.54 -2.79 3.99
CA LYS A 128 -24.37 -1.59 4.01
C LYS A 128 -23.66 -0.42 4.68
N VAL A 129 -23.72 0.77 4.05
CA VAL A 129 -23.33 2.03 4.72
C VAL A 129 -24.48 2.50 5.61
N ILE A 130 -24.15 2.83 6.84
CA ILE A 130 -25.13 3.24 7.87
C ILE A 130 -24.67 4.50 8.61
N ASP A 131 -25.66 5.26 9.08
CA ASP A 131 -25.43 6.33 10.04
C ASP A 131 -25.61 5.79 11.45
N ASN A 132 -24.75 6.28 12.39
CA ASN A 132 -24.85 5.94 13.81
C ASN A 132 -24.65 4.44 14.13
N GLY A 133 -23.67 3.79 13.49
CA GLY A 133 -23.24 2.44 13.85
C GLY A 133 -22.75 2.40 15.32
N ARG A 134 -23.24 1.44 16.12
CA ARG A 134 -22.81 1.29 17.53
C ARG A 134 -21.86 0.11 17.68
N THR A 135 -20.66 0.39 18.19
CA THR A 135 -19.66 -0.65 18.49
C THR A 135 -20.06 -1.48 19.73
N ASN A 136 -19.42 -2.63 19.90
CA ASN A 136 -19.55 -3.47 21.09
C ASN A 136 -19.25 -2.73 22.42
N GLN A 137 -18.40 -1.70 22.38
CA GLN A 137 -18.07 -0.84 23.52
C GLN A 137 -19.07 0.32 23.71
N GLY A 138 -20.14 0.37 22.91
CA GLY A 138 -21.18 1.39 23.02
C GLY A 138 -20.87 2.71 22.30
N THR A 139 -19.70 2.86 21.67
CA THR A 139 -19.33 4.06 20.91
C THR A 139 -20.16 4.17 19.64
N LEU A 140 -20.70 5.37 19.36
CA LEU A 140 -21.40 5.67 18.12
C LEU A 140 -20.42 6.20 17.07
N TRP A 141 -20.45 5.58 15.89
CA TRP A 141 -19.77 6.05 14.70
C TRP A 141 -20.79 6.71 13.75
N SER A 142 -20.65 8.00 13.50
CA SER A 142 -21.62 8.81 12.75
C SER A 142 -21.85 8.33 11.33
N LYS A 143 -20.81 7.83 10.68
CA LYS A 143 -20.87 7.16 9.37
C LYS A 143 -19.94 5.96 9.40
N SER A 144 -20.47 4.81 9.02
CA SER A 144 -19.71 3.56 8.98
C SER A 144 -20.33 2.61 7.95
N ALA A 145 -19.55 1.63 7.50
CA ALA A 145 -20.13 0.46 6.84
C ALA A 145 -20.31 -0.66 7.85
N GLU A 146 -21.30 -1.50 7.64
CA GLU A 146 -21.46 -2.76 8.33
C GLU A 146 -21.31 -3.92 7.35
N LEU A 147 -20.59 -4.95 7.78
CA LEU A 147 -20.59 -6.29 7.21
C LEU A 147 -21.22 -7.22 8.23
N ILE A 148 -22.29 -7.91 7.83
CA ILE A 148 -23.05 -8.79 8.70
C ILE A 148 -22.95 -10.21 8.16
N ASN A 149 -22.49 -11.13 8.97
CA ASN A 149 -22.47 -12.53 8.63
C ASN A 149 -23.69 -13.22 9.27
N TRP A 150 -24.57 -13.79 8.42
CA TRP A 150 -25.63 -14.70 8.84
C TRP A 150 -25.12 -16.13 8.62
N VAL A 151 -25.57 -17.05 9.45
CA VAL A 151 -25.12 -18.45 9.37
C VAL A 151 -25.18 -19.00 7.94
N GLY A 152 -24.01 -19.35 7.40
CA GLY A 152 -23.88 -19.94 6.07
C GLY A 152 -23.82 -18.95 4.90
N THR A 153 -23.63 -17.65 5.16
CA THR A 153 -23.40 -16.64 4.12
C THR A 153 -21.98 -16.09 4.24
N GLU A 154 -21.36 -15.77 3.11
CA GLU A 154 -20.12 -14.98 3.07
C GLU A 154 -20.51 -13.52 2.95
N SER A 155 -20.02 -12.70 3.86
CA SER A 155 -20.23 -11.26 3.83
C SER A 155 -19.02 -10.57 3.21
N HIS A 156 -19.23 -9.86 2.12
CA HIS A 156 -18.15 -9.20 1.40
C HIS A 156 -18.56 -7.88 0.74
N VAL A 157 -17.53 -7.09 0.41
CA VAL A 157 -17.64 -5.93 -0.47
C VAL A 157 -16.40 -5.84 -1.36
N GLN A 158 -16.61 -5.58 -2.65
CA GLN A 158 -15.52 -5.43 -3.62
C GLN A 158 -15.62 -4.08 -4.32
N PHE A 159 -14.47 -3.43 -4.48
CA PHE A 159 -14.33 -2.14 -5.15
C PHE A 159 -13.40 -2.25 -6.34
N TYR A 160 -13.71 -1.46 -7.37
CA TYR A 160 -12.83 -1.23 -8.50
C TYR A 160 -11.88 -0.07 -8.18
N THR A 161 -10.59 -0.33 -8.17
CA THR A 161 -9.53 0.62 -7.81
C THR A 161 -8.77 1.16 -9.02
N ALA A 162 -8.93 0.51 -10.19
CA ALA A 162 -8.22 0.85 -11.44
C ALA A 162 -6.68 0.89 -11.28
N LYS A 163 -6.13 0.18 -10.27
CA LYS A 163 -4.69 0.19 -9.91
C LYS A 163 -4.16 1.57 -9.52
N GLN A 164 -5.05 2.50 -9.13
CA GLN A 164 -4.68 3.88 -8.84
C GLN A 164 -4.19 4.10 -7.40
N TYR A 165 -4.47 3.15 -6.51
CA TYR A 165 -4.19 3.28 -5.08
C TYR A 165 -3.10 2.30 -4.66
N SER A 166 -2.31 2.71 -3.68
CA SER A 166 -1.24 1.89 -3.11
C SER A 166 -1.59 1.30 -1.75
N ASN A 167 -2.54 1.90 -1.04
CA ASN A 167 -2.86 1.49 0.32
C ASN A 167 -4.36 1.57 0.61
N LEU A 168 -4.86 0.60 1.38
CA LEU A 168 -6.17 0.63 2.03
C LEU A 168 -5.98 0.78 3.53
N THR A 169 -6.56 1.83 4.11
CA THR A 169 -6.61 2.02 5.57
C THR A 169 -8.05 2.00 6.06
N MET A 170 -8.31 1.43 7.23
CA MET A 170 -9.64 1.44 7.85
C MET A 170 -9.56 1.13 9.35
N THR A 171 -10.57 1.59 10.11
CA THR A 171 -10.78 1.18 11.50
C THR A 171 -11.94 0.19 11.57
N VAL A 172 -11.74 -0.92 12.25
CA VAL A 172 -12.70 -2.02 12.40
C VAL A 172 -13.09 -2.20 13.85
N ALA A 173 -14.35 -2.49 14.12
CA ALA A 173 -14.85 -2.88 15.44
C ALA A 173 -15.99 -3.89 15.35
N PRO A 174 -16.14 -4.80 16.32
CA PRO A 174 -17.37 -5.57 16.46
C PRO A 174 -18.57 -4.66 16.67
N ARG A 175 -19.72 -5.03 16.13
CA ARG A 175 -20.98 -4.34 16.34
C ARG A 175 -21.59 -4.71 17.69
N THR A 176 -22.45 -3.86 18.26
CA THR A 176 -23.12 -4.07 19.57
C THR A 176 -23.81 -5.43 19.71
N ASN A 177 -24.36 -5.96 18.63
CA ASN A 177 -25.10 -7.23 18.64
C ASN A 177 -24.22 -8.42 18.21
N PHE A 178 -22.91 -8.32 18.41
CA PHE A 178 -22.00 -9.42 18.18
C PHE A 178 -22.29 -10.55 19.19
N THR A 179 -22.60 -11.74 18.71
CA THR A 179 -22.95 -12.85 19.60
C THR A 179 -21.72 -13.36 20.33
N SER A 180 -21.88 -13.83 21.57
CA SER A 180 -20.77 -14.22 22.44
C SER A 180 -19.90 -15.37 21.92
N ASN A 181 -20.40 -16.15 20.97
CA ASN A 181 -19.71 -17.30 20.38
C ASN A 181 -19.22 -17.04 18.97
N ALA A 182 -19.49 -15.87 18.40
CA ALA A 182 -19.03 -15.51 17.08
C ALA A 182 -17.53 -15.23 17.09
N ASP A 183 -16.84 -15.74 16.11
CA ASP A 183 -15.40 -15.58 15.89
C ASP A 183 -15.16 -15.42 14.41
N TYR A 184 -14.73 -14.23 14.03
CA TYR A 184 -14.50 -13.82 12.64
C TYR A 184 -13.09 -13.30 12.46
N ARG A 185 -12.72 -13.08 11.20
CA ARG A 185 -11.55 -12.31 10.79
C ARG A 185 -11.88 -11.49 9.55
N ILE A 186 -11.17 -10.41 9.34
CA ILE A 186 -11.18 -9.69 8.08
C ILE A 186 -10.11 -10.28 7.17
N GLU A 187 -10.51 -10.61 5.96
CA GLU A 187 -9.61 -10.95 4.88
C GLU A 187 -9.72 -9.91 3.77
N ILE A 188 -8.58 -9.50 3.21
CA ILE A 188 -8.53 -8.56 2.10
C ILE A 188 -7.85 -9.26 0.94
N TYR A 189 -8.53 -9.27 -0.19
CA TYR A 189 -8.07 -9.90 -1.41
C TYR A 189 -7.87 -8.86 -2.50
N GLY A 190 -6.83 -9.08 -3.32
CA GLY A 190 -6.58 -8.38 -4.55
C GLY A 190 -7.10 -9.14 -5.77
N ASP A 191 -6.49 -8.85 -6.93
CA ASP A 191 -6.78 -9.49 -8.19
C ASP A 191 -6.57 -11.02 -8.11
N ASN A 192 -7.40 -11.77 -8.85
CA ASN A 192 -7.38 -13.24 -8.90
C ASN A 192 -7.52 -13.90 -7.53
N ASP A 193 -8.28 -13.28 -6.60
CA ASP A 193 -8.47 -13.74 -5.23
C ASP A 193 -7.14 -13.95 -4.46
N SER A 194 -6.11 -13.14 -4.78
CA SER A 194 -4.85 -13.14 -4.03
C SER A 194 -5.06 -12.57 -2.64
N LEU A 195 -4.77 -13.33 -1.59
CA LEU A 195 -4.88 -12.89 -0.20
C LEU A 195 -3.77 -11.87 0.11
N LEU A 196 -4.15 -10.63 0.40
CA LEU A 196 -3.25 -9.52 0.75
C LEU A 196 -3.10 -9.37 2.26
N TYR A 197 -4.16 -9.66 3.02
CA TYR A 197 -4.19 -9.47 4.47
C TYR A 197 -5.21 -10.39 5.13
N THR A 198 -4.90 -10.81 6.36
CA THR A 198 -5.83 -11.45 7.30
C THR A 198 -5.64 -10.87 8.69
N SER A 199 -6.72 -10.50 9.36
CA SER A 199 -6.67 -9.99 10.73
C SER A 199 -6.54 -11.13 11.75
N GLU A 200 -6.20 -10.76 12.97
CA GLU A 200 -6.44 -11.60 14.14
C GLU A 200 -7.93 -11.89 14.32
N SER A 201 -8.22 -12.81 15.22
CA SER A 201 -9.60 -13.19 15.61
C SER A 201 -10.38 -12.01 16.15
N ILE A 202 -11.58 -11.79 15.62
CA ILE A 202 -12.52 -10.75 16.03
C ILE A 202 -13.66 -11.42 16.78
N VAL A 203 -13.70 -11.17 18.09
CA VAL A 203 -14.74 -11.68 19.00
C VAL A 203 -15.51 -10.51 19.62
N GLY A 204 -16.61 -10.81 20.31
CA GLY A 204 -17.47 -9.78 20.91
C GLY A 204 -16.76 -8.85 21.91
N SER A 205 -15.58 -9.20 22.43
CA SER A 205 -14.77 -8.36 23.33
C SER A 205 -13.63 -7.61 22.64
N THR A 206 -13.41 -7.82 21.35
CA THR A 206 -12.33 -7.16 20.58
C THR A 206 -12.54 -5.64 20.58
N SER A 207 -11.51 -4.89 20.96
CA SER A 207 -11.51 -3.42 20.87
C SER A 207 -11.39 -2.97 19.41
N PRO A 208 -11.85 -1.75 19.06
CA PRO A 208 -11.59 -1.18 17.74
C PRO A 208 -10.10 -1.18 17.42
N PHE A 209 -9.74 -1.52 16.19
CA PHE A 209 -8.36 -1.59 15.72
C PHE A 209 -8.24 -1.09 14.28
N GLU A 210 -7.04 -0.69 13.92
CA GLU A 210 -6.72 -0.18 12.58
C GLU A 210 -6.14 -1.28 11.69
N ILE A 211 -6.48 -1.23 10.42
CA ILE A 211 -5.93 -2.06 9.35
C ILE A 211 -5.28 -1.13 8.33
N SER A 212 -4.08 -1.48 7.89
CA SER A 212 -3.38 -0.84 6.78
C SER A 212 -2.77 -1.92 5.91
N VAL A 213 -3.11 -1.91 4.62
CA VAL A 213 -2.75 -2.98 3.66
C VAL A 213 -2.25 -2.36 2.37
N ASP A 214 -1.09 -2.84 1.92
CA ASP A 214 -0.59 -2.55 0.58
C ASP A 214 -1.47 -3.24 -0.46
N ILE A 215 -2.06 -2.44 -1.34
CA ILE A 215 -2.94 -2.88 -2.43
C ILE A 215 -2.37 -2.49 -3.80
N THR A 216 -1.11 -2.09 -3.85
CA THR A 216 -0.44 -1.61 -5.07
C THR A 216 -0.65 -2.59 -6.23
N GLY A 217 -1.03 -2.06 -7.38
CA GLY A 217 -1.17 -2.83 -8.62
C GLY A 217 -2.44 -3.67 -8.74
N ASN A 218 -3.30 -3.71 -7.71
CA ASN A 218 -4.56 -4.43 -7.79
C ASN A 218 -5.65 -3.56 -8.45
N GLU A 219 -6.35 -4.12 -9.42
CA GLU A 219 -7.48 -3.49 -10.11
C GLU A 219 -8.76 -3.59 -9.31
N TYR A 220 -8.87 -4.66 -8.52
CA TYR A 220 -9.98 -4.91 -7.61
C TYR A 220 -9.46 -5.19 -6.21
N VAL A 221 -10.19 -4.71 -5.21
CA VAL A 221 -9.94 -5.01 -3.80
C VAL A 221 -11.25 -5.50 -3.17
N LYS A 222 -11.21 -6.69 -2.57
CA LYS A 222 -12.34 -7.32 -1.91
C LYS A 222 -12.07 -7.44 -0.41
N ILE A 223 -13.00 -6.98 0.41
CA ILE A 223 -13.00 -7.09 1.86
C ILE A 223 -14.03 -8.14 2.25
N VAL A 224 -13.62 -9.15 2.99
CA VAL A 224 -14.45 -10.28 3.41
C VAL A 224 -14.50 -10.37 4.93
N LEU A 225 -15.68 -10.58 5.49
CA LEU A 225 -15.86 -11.01 6.86
C LEU A 225 -15.93 -12.54 6.89
N ALA A 226 -14.79 -13.18 7.13
CA ALA A 226 -14.65 -14.64 7.12
C ALA A 226 -14.90 -15.23 8.51
N GLU A 227 -15.61 -16.36 8.57
CA GLU A 227 -15.83 -17.09 9.82
C GLU A 227 -14.61 -17.95 10.20
N ASN A 228 -14.15 -17.82 11.44
CA ASN A 228 -13.18 -18.76 12.04
C ASN A 228 -13.91 -19.96 12.65
N LYS A 229 -15.14 -19.76 13.09
CA LYS A 229 -15.93 -20.79 13.72
C LYS A 229 -17.40 -20.60 13.34
N ILE A 230 -18.04 -21.66 12.87
CA ILE A 230 -19.45 -21.67 12.54
C ILE A 230 -20.25 -21.25 13.79
N GLY A 231 -20.80 -20.06 13.75
CA GLY A 231 -21.45 -19.41 14.87
C GLY A 231 -22.82 -18.85 14.51
N VAL A 232 -23.41 -18.22 15.48
CA VAL A 232 -24.68 -17.55 15.36
C VAL A 232 -24.37 -16.10 15.00
N GLY A 233 -24.77 -15.62 13.89
CA GLY A 233 -24.61 -14.32 13.30
C GLY A 233 -23.89 -13.22 14.10
N GLY A 234 -23.04 -12.48 13.42
CA GLY A 234 -22.32 -11.32 13.98
C GLY A 234 -22.09 -10.30 12.88
N GLY A 235 -21.66 -9.13 13.27
CA GLY A 235 -21.31 -8.08 12.32
C GLY A 235 -20.20 -7.20 12.84
N ILE A 236 -19.49 -6.61 11.92
CA ILE A 236 -18.49 -5.60 12.20
C ILE A 236 -18.91 -4.25 11.65
N LEU A 237 -18.30 -3.22 12.18
CA LEU A 237 -18.36 -1.86 11.66
C LEU A 237 -16.99 -1.51 11.09
N ILE A 238 -17.00 -0.78 9.98
CA ILE A 238 -15.84 -0.21 9.32
C ILE A 238 -16.02 1.29 9.22
N LYS A 239 -15.06 2.08 9.68
CA LYS A 239 -15.03 3.54 9.50
C LYS A 239 -13.66 4.02 9.04
N ASP A 240 -13.58 5.30 8.67
CA ASP A 240 -12.34 5.97 8.23
C ASP A 240 -11.61 5.16 7.14
N ALA A 241 -12.41 4.42 6.33
CA ALA A 241 -11.91 3.55 5.30
C ALA A 241 -11.54 4.36 4.05
N GLN A 242 -10.27 4.30 3.66
CA GLN A 242 -9.73 5.10 2.55
C GLN A 242 -8.81 4.27 1.67
N PHE A 243 -8.97 4.45 0.38
CA PHE A 243 -7.95 4.15 -0.62
C PHE A 243 -7.03 5.37 -0.78
N LYS A 244 -5.72 5.14 -0.76
CA LYS A 244 -4.66 6.16 -0.86
C LYS A 244 -3.63 5.78 -1.90
#